data_440407c5c7d060009d622c17a65c7c94
#
_entry.id   440407c5c7d060009d622c17a65c7c94
#
_cell.length_a   1.000
_cell.length_b   1.000
_cell.length_c   1.000
_cell.angle_alpha   90.00
_cell.angle_beta   90.00
_cell.angle_gamma   90.00
#
_symmetry.space_group_name_H-M   'P 1'
#
loop_
_entity.id
_entity.type
_entity.pdbx_description
1 polymer ?
#
loop_
_entity_poly.entity_id
_entity_poly.type
_entity_poly.pdbx_seq_one_letter_code
_entity_poly.pdbx_strand_id
1 'polypeptide(L)'
;PAKAGPGATHAQLIVGNQGREDAAVYDLGDGRGMIATTDFFMPIVDDPFDFGRIAATNAISDIYAMGGMPVMALGILGWPLDKLPAEVAGEVMAGAQAVCRELGLALGGGHSIDAPEPIFGLAVNGLVDLEHLKLNSGAQAGDLLYLTKPLGVGMLTTAEKQGLLASSHQTLARDTMLRANRIGTTLARMHGVHAMTDVTGFGLAGHLSEVCQASNVAARVDWQRLPRLAEAEEYRRRGAVPGGTLRNHKAFATLLGDMQEAHWQWLCDPQTSGGLLVAVDPAQRAEVEEAGREHGIKLEPFGEMVPSAGQPLIKVQE
;
A
#
# COMPACT_ATOMS: atom_id res chain seq x y z
N PRO A 1 -7.65 0.53 16.19
CA PRO A 1 -8.84 1.23 15.75
C PRO A 1 -10.00 0.94 16.70
N ALA A 2 -10.67 2.01 17.19
CA ALA A 2 -11.84 1.86 18.02
C ALA A 2 -12.91 1.09 17.21
N LYS A 3 -13.49 0.03 17.80
CA LYS A 3 -14.66 -0.63 17.21
C LYS A 3 -15.76 0.43 17.12
N ALA A 4 -16.08 0.88 15.90
CA ALA A 4 -17.27 1.67 15.70
C ALA A 4 -18.45 0.82 16.17
N GLY A 5 -19.25 1.35 17.11
CA GLY A 5 -20.50 0.73 17.52
C GLY A 5 -21.41 0.54 16.30
N PRO A 6 -22.56 -0.20 16.43
CA PRO A 6 -23.51 -0.39 15.34
C PRO A 6 -24.13 0.98 15.00
N GLY A 7 -23.41 1.78 14.19
CA GLY A 7 -23.91 3.01 13.62
C GLY A 7 -24.96 2.69 12.58
N ALA A 8 -25.98 3.53 12.44
CA ALA A 8 -26.95 3.44 11.37
C ALA A 8 -26.20 3.33 10.04
N THR A 9 -26.34 2.21 9.35
CA THR A 9 -25.75 2.00 8.03
C THR A 9 -26.43 2.97 7.06
N HIS A 10 -25.67 3.95 6.58
CA HIS A 10 -26.16 4.81 5.51
C HIS A 10 -26.26 3.97 4.24
N ALA A 11 -27.44 3.91 3.64
CA ALA A 11 -27.72 2.99 2.52
C ALA A 11 -26.77 3.18 1.33
N GLN A 12 -26.26 4.39 1.12
CA GLN A 12 -25.32 4.72 0.05
C GLN A 12 -23.85 4.48 0.43
N LEU A 13 -23.51 4.25 1.71
CA LEU A 13 -22.18 3.85 2.11
C LEU A 13 -22.01 2.35 1.85
N ILE A 14 -21.58 2.00 0.66
CA ILE A 14 -21.49 0.59 0.21
C ILE A 14 -20.22 -0.11 0.66
N VAL A 15 -19.15 0.66 0.93
CA VAL A 15 -17.91 0.17 1.53
C VAL A 15 -17.56 1.07 2.71
N GLY A 16 -17.32 0.47 3.86
CA GLY A 16 -16.92 1.16 5.09
C GLY A 16 -15.86 0.34 5.83
N ASN A 17 -15.57 0.72 7.08
CA ASN A 17 -14.48 0.15 7.88
C ASN A 17 -14.71 -1.31 8.35
N GLN A 18 -15.85 -1.93 8.05
CA GLN A 18 -16.17 -3.29 8.50
C GLN A 18 -15.34 -4.36 7.78
N GLY A 19 -15.05 -4.16 6.47
CA GLY A 19 -14.28 -5.08 5.63
C GLY A 19 -12.76 -4.90 5.71
N ARG A 20 -12.27 -3.88 6.40
CA ARG A 20 -10.85 -3.46 6.37
C ARG A 20 -10.36 -3.17 4.96
N GLU A 21 -11.25 -2.63 4.14
CA GLU A 21 -10.93 -2.17 2.80
C GLU A 21 -10.05 -0.91 2.85
N ASP A 22 -9.35 -0.61 1.77
CA ASP A 22 -8.37 0.48 1.71
C ASP A 22 -9.04 1.86 1.88
N ALA A 23 -10.28 2.03 1.41
CA ALA A 23 -11.03 3.27 1.54
C ALA A 23 -12.54 3.05 1.72
N ALA A 24 -13.24 4.11 2.09
CA ALA A 24 -14.71 4.12 2.09
C ALA A 24 -15.25 4.42 0.68
N VAL A 25 -16.39 3.81 0.31
CA VAL A 25 -17.07 4.08 -0.96
C VAL A 25 -18.53 4.44 -0.74
N TYR A 26 -18.90 5.60 -1.29
CA TYR A 26 -20.26 6.11 -1.28
C TYR A 26 -20.86 6.01 -2.69
N ASP A 27 -21.99 5.34 -2.83
CA ASP A 27 -22.73 5.19 -4.10
C ASP A 27 -23.39 6.52 -4.47
N LEU A 28 -23.08 7.05 -5.66
CA LEU A 28 -23.66 8.29 -6.17
C LEU A 28 -25.03 8.09 -6.81
N GLY A 29 -25.47 6.85 -6.99
CA GLY A 29 -26.78 6.51 -7.56
C GLY A 29 -26.87 6.56 -9.08
N ASP A 30 -25.75 6.75 -9.76
CA ASP A 30 -25.64 6.81 -11.22
C ASP A 30 -24.69 5.74 -11.82
N GLY A 31 -24.36 4.71 -11.02
CA GLY A 31 -23.42 3.65 -11.39
C GLY A 31 -21.96 3.97 -11.02
N ARG A 32 -21.71 5.13 -10.40
CA ARG A 32 -20.40 5.52 -9.90
C ARG A 32 -20.36 5.54 -8.39
N GLY A 33 -19.18 5.29 -7.83
CA GLY A 33 -18.86 5.46 -6.42
C GLY A 33 -17.87 6.59 -6.20
N MET A 34 -18.04 7.33 -5.10
CA MET A 34 -17.02 8.24 -4.57
C MET A 34 -16.20 7.47 -3.54
N ILE A 35 -14.91 7.32 -3.83
CA ILE A 35 -13.92 6.76 -2.90
C ILE A 35 -13.39 7.91 -2.04
N ALA A 36 -13.29 7.70 -0.73
CA ALA A 36 -12.72 8.66 0.20
C ALA A 36 -11.77 7.96 1.18
N THR A 37 -10.54 8.43 1.24
CA THR A 37 -9.51 7.95 2.14
C THR A 37 -8.75 9.10 2.81
N THR A 38 -8.01 8.78 3.86
CA THR A 38 -7.06 9.70 4.46
C THR A 38 -5.86 8.93 5.01
N ASP A 39 -4.67 9.36 4.62
CA ASP A 39 -3.43 8.79 5.11
C ASP A 39 -2.39 9.86 5.40
N PHE A 40 -1.74 9.77 6.57
CA PHE A 40 -0.75 10.74 7.02
C PHE A 40 0.20 10.07 8.02
N PHE A 41 1.47 10.50 8.01
CA PHE A 41 2.50 9.92 8.85
C PHE A 41 3.66 10.90 9.14
N MET A 42 4.54 10.53 10.03
CA MET A 42 5.77 11.26 10.34
C MET A 42 6.82 11.08 9.24
N PRO A 43 7.80 11.99 9.09
CA PRO A 43 8.83 11.90 8.06
C PRO A 43 9.52 10.53 8.02
N ILE A 44 9.62 9.98 6.81
CA ILE A 44 10.29 8.71 6.51
C ILE A 44 11.63 8.94 5.80
N VAL A 45 11.85 10.13 5.27
CA VAL A 45 13.08 10.62 4.63
C VAL A 45 13.42 12.00 5.17
N ASP A 46 14.69 12.42 5.05
CA ASP A 46 15.18 13.69 5.58
C ASP A 46 14.85 14.89 4.68
N ASP A 47 14.77 14.68 3.36
CA ASP A 47 14.41 15.73 2.41
C ASP A 47 12.92 16.08 2.53
N PRO A 48 12.56 17.34 2.87
CA PRO A 48 11.17 17.72 3.09
C PRO A 48 10.32 17.69 1.80
N PHE A 49 10.91 18.00 0.66
CA PHE A 49 10.20 17.94 -0.62
C PHE A 49 9.87 16.49 -0.99
N ASP A 50 10.84 15.57 -0.82
CA ASP A 50 10.61 14.14 -1.06
C ASP A 50 9.65 13.54 -0.02
N PHE A 51 9.68 13.98 1.25
CA PHE A 51 8.68 13.57 2.23
C PHE A 51 7.27 13.94 1.78
N GLY A 52 7.06 15.19 1.31
CA GLY A 52 5.78 15.63 0.78
C GLY A 52 5.32 14.82 -0.44
N ARG A 53 6.24 14.50 -1.35
CA ARG A 53 5.97 13.64 -2.52
C ARG A 53 5.55 12.23 -2.11
N ILE A 54 6.28 11.61 -1.20
CA ILE A 54 6.00 10.24 -0.73
C ILE A 54 4.66 10.20 -0.01
N ALA A 55 4.38 11.15 0.87
CA ALA A 55 3.12 11.22 1.61
C ALA A 55 1.90 11.37 0.67
N ALA A 56 2.03 12.21 -0.36
CA ALA A 56 0.98 12.35 -1.38
C ALA A 56 0.81 11.06 -2.20
N THR A 57 1.91 10.43 -2.64
CA THR A 57 1.86 9.19 -3.42
C THR A 57 1.21 8.07 -2.64
N ASN A 58 1.53 7.97 -1.34
CA ASN A 58 0.96 6.97 -0.44
C ASN A 58 -0.55 7.18 -0.23
N ALA A 59 -0.97 8.40 0.11
CA ALA A 59 -2.39 8.69 0.36
C ALA A 59 -3.28 8.52 -0.88
N ILE A 60 -2.73 8.72 -2.09
CA ILE A 60 -3.44 8.53 -3.35
C ILE A 60 -3.56 7.04 -3.71
N SER A 61 -2.71 6.19 -3.16
CA SER A 61 -2.59 4.77 -3.51
C SER A 61 -3.89 4.00 -3.27
N ASP A 62 -4.60 4.25 -2.17
CA ASP A 62 -5.88 3.61 -1.84
C ASP A 62 -6.92 3.80 -2.94
N ILE A 63 -6.93 4.98 -3.59
CA ILE A 63 -7.86 5.24 -4.70
C ILE A 63 -7.56 4.29 -5.86
N TYR A 64 -6.28 4.10 -6.19
CA TYR A 64 -5.85 3.19 -7.24
C TYR A 64 -6.06 1.71 -6.85
N ALA A 65 -5.84 1.35 -5.58
CA ALA A 65 -6.06 0.01 -5.07
C ALA A 65 -7.53 -0.42 -5.21
N MET A 66 -8.45 0.52 -5.08
CA MET A 66 -9.88 0.28 -5.29
C MET A 66 -10.33 0.49 -6.75
N GLY A 67 -9.41 0.63 -7.70
CA GLY A 67 -9.71 0.77 -9.13
C GLY A 67 -10.16 2.15 -9.56
N GLY A 68 -10.14 3.11 -8.65
CA GLY A 68 -10.62 4.47 -8.87
C GLY A 68 -9.61 5.39 -9.57
N MET A 69 -10.10 6.58 -9.88
CA MET A 69 -9.35 7.72 -10.40
C MET A 69 -9.35 8.82 -9.36
N PRO A 70 -8.19 9.26 -8.82
CA PRO A 70 -8.14 10.36 -7.88
C PRO A 70 -8.60 11.66 -8.54
N VAL A 71 -9.36 12.50 -7.82
CA VAL A 71 -9.94 13.74 -8.34
C VAL A 71 -9.45 14.95 -7.56
N MET A 72 -9.51 14.88 -6.24
CA MET A 72 -9.19 16.00 -5.36
C MET A 72 -8.55 15.50 -4.07
N ALA A 73 -7.62 16.30 -3.53
CA ALA A 73 -7.02 16.09 -2.23
C ALA A 73 -7.05 17.34 -1.35
N LEU A 74 -7.02 17.13 -0.04
CA LEU A 74 -6.83 18.16 0.98
C LEU A 74 -5.63 17.79 1.84
N GLY A 75 -4.72 18.75 2.10
CA GLY A 75 -3.56 18.56 2.93
C GLY A 75 -3.89 18.51 4.43
N ILE A 76 -3.27 17.59 5.14
CA ILE A 76 -3.31 17.49 6.60
C ILE A 76 -1.89 17.71 7.09
N LEU A 77 -1.65 18.81 7.83
CA LEU A 77 -0.32 19.18 8.30
C LEU A 77 -0.32 19.41 9.82
N GLY A 78 0.45 18.62 10.56
CA GLY A 78 0.87 18.92 11.91
C GLY A 78 2.33 19.39 11.89
N TRP A 79 2.63 20.58 12.44
CA TRP A 79 3.97 21.13 12.33
C TRP A 79 4.46 21.74 13.66
N PRO A 80 5.67 21.36 14.14
CA PRO A 80 6.23 21.90 15.38
C PRO A 80 6.95 23.22 15.11
N LEU A 81 6.22 24.35 15.11
CA LEU A 81 6.77 25.68 14.82
C LEU A 81 7.87 26.13 15.79
N ASP A 82 7.93 25.55 16.99
CA ASP A 82 9.00 25.77 17.96
C ASP A 82 10.31 25.05 17.63
N LYS A 83 10.29 24.05 16.74
CA LYS A 83 11.45 23.22 16.39
C LYS A 83 11.88 23.35 14.93
N LEU A 84 10.94 23.54 14.03
CA LEU A 84 11.17 23.54 12.58
C LEU A 84 10.60 24.81 11.94
N PRO A 85 11.36 25.47 11.05
CA PRO A 85 10.89 26.65 10.31
C PRO A 85 9.65 26.35 9.45
N ALA A 86 8.77 27.35 9.28
CA ALA A 86 7.59 27.22 8.43
C ALA A 86 7.95 27.01 6.94
N GLU A 87 9.12 27.49 6.53
CA GLU A 87 9.63 27.32 5.16
C GLU A 87 9.80 25.86 4.81
N VAL A 88 10.27 25.02 5.77
CA VAL A 88 10.40 23.56 5.59
C VAL A 88 9.03 22.88 5.40
N ALA A 89 8.00 23.36 6.13
CA ALA A 89 6.62 22.93 5.87
C ALA A 89 6.16 23.31 4.46
N GLY A 90 6.58 24.48 3.97
CA GLY A 90 6.34 24.92 2.60
C GLY A 90 6.94 23.98 1.55
N GLU A 91 8.15 23.44 1.81
CA GLU A 91 8.78 22.45 0.91
C GLU A 91 8.02 21.12 0.90
N VAL A 92 7.53 20.65 2.05
CA VAL A 92 6.67 19.45 2.14
C VAL A 92 5.40 19.64 1.30
N MET A 93 4.73 20.78 1.45
CA MET A 93 3.54 21.11 0.66
C MET A 93 3.84 21.20 -0.83
N ALA A 94 4.99 21.77 -1.21
CA ALA A 94 5.42 21.86 -2.61
C ALA A 94 5.67 20.47 -3.22
N GLY A 95 6.24 19.55 -2.46
CA GLY A 95 6.41 18.14 -2.85
C GLY A 95 5.07 17.47 -3.14
N ALA A 96 4.11 17.57 -2.23
CA ALA A 96 2.77 17.03 -2.43
C ALA A 96 2.06 17.64 -3.65
N GLN A 97 2.18 18.96 -3.81
CA GLN A 97 1.61 19.66 -4.97
C GLN A 97 2.22 19.19 -6.30
N ALA A 98 3.50 18.87 -6.31
CA ALA A 98 4.17 18.33 -7.49
C ALA A 98 3.58 16.98 -7.91
N VAL A 99 3.36 16.06 -6.97
CA VAL A 99 2.72 14.76 -7.23
C VAL A 99 1.28 14.93 -7.67
N CYS A 100 0.50 15.76 -6.98
CA CYS A 100 -0.89 16.01 -7.37
C CYS A 100 -0.98 16.53 -8.81
N ARG A 101 -0.09 17.45 -9.20
CA ARG A 101 -0.03 17.99 -10.57
C ARG A 101 0.36 16.90 -11.59
N GLU A 102 1.37 16.06 -11.28
CA GLU A 102 1.80 14.97 -12.13
C GLU A 102 0.69 13.94 -12.37
N LEU A 103 -0.10 13.65 -11.33
CA LEU A 103 -1.21 12.70 -11.39
C LEU A 103 -2.53 13.32 -11.87
N GLY A 104 -2.57 14.63 -12.09
CA GLY A 104 -3.72 15.31 -12.65
C GLY A 104 -4.88 15.53 -11.67
N LEU A 105 -4.62 15.48 -10.34
CA LEU A 105 -5.63 15.80 -9.33
C LEU A 105 -5.42 17.16 -8.69
N ALA A 106 -6.52 17.79 -8.24
CA ALA A 106 -6.47 19.09 -7.59
C ALA A 106 -6.09 18.94 -6.10
N LEU A 107 -5.04 19.65 -5.64
CA LEU A 107 -4.82 19.91 -4.22
C LEU A 107 -5.59 21.19 -3.85
N GLY A 108 -6.77 21.02 -3.21
CA GLY A 108 -7.77 22.07 -3.01
C GLY A 108 -7.59 22.88 -1.71
N GLY A 109 -6.46 22.74 -1.02
CA GLY A 109 -6.20 23.36 0.28
C GLY A 109 -5.96 22.31 1.36
N GLY A 110 -6.42 22.58 2.57
CA GLY A 110 -6.23 21.66 3.70
C GLY A 110 -6.31 22.37 5.04
N HIS A 111 -5.77 21.72 6.07
CA HIS A 111 -5.72 22.26 7.42
C HIS A 111 -4.36 21.99 8.05
N SER A 112 -3.87 22.97 8.84
CA SER A 112 -2.63 22.84 9.59
C SER A 112 -2.87 23.12 11.07
N ILE A 113 -2.15 22.37 11.92
CA ILE A 113 -2.17 22.56 13.36
C ILE A 113 -0.75 22.62 13.90
N ASP A 114 -0.55 23.26 15.06
CA ASP A 114 0.65 23.09 15.84
C ASP A 114 0.69 21.67 16.42
N ALA A 115 1.82 20.99 16.30
CA ALA A 115 1.98 19.59 16.70
C ALA A 115 3.38 19.36 17.28
N PRO A 116 3.58 18.42 18.20
CA PRO A 116 4.89 18.19 18.83
C PRO A 116 5.95 17.63 17.85
N GLU A 117 5.49 17.05 16.75
CA GLU A 117 6.33 16.46 15.69
C GLU A 117 5.69 16.70 14.30
N PRO A 118 6.50 16.76 13.23
CA PRO A 118 5.96 16.93 11.89
C PRO A 118 5.12 15.71 11.47
N ILE A 119 3.91 15.96 11.01
CA ILE A 119 2.99 14.98 10.43
C ILE A 119 2.45 15.58 9.15
N PHE A 120 2.46 14.81 8.07
CA PHE A 120 1.88 15.23 6.81
C PHE A 120 1.23 14.09 6.07
N GLY A 121 0.16 14.40 5.35
CA GLY A 121 -0.53 13.52 4.43
C GLY A 121 -1.71 14.21 3.78
N LEU A 122 -2.55 13.42 3.15
CA LEU A 122 -3.71 13.92 2.40
C LEU A 122 -4.99 13.18 2.80
N ALA A 123 -6.11 13.90 2.76
CA ALA A 123 -7.43 13.31 2.54
C ALA A 123 -7.69 13.35 1.04
N VAL A 124 -7.96 12.19 0.43
CA VAL A 124 -8.10 12.04 -1.02
C VAL A 124 -9.49 11.55 -1.38
N ASN A 125 -10.08 12.17 -2.41
CA ASN A 125 -11.31 11.70 -3.01
C ASN A 125 -11.05 11.26 -4.44
N GLY A 126 -11.67 10.16 -4.84
CA GLY A 126 -11.65 9.61 -6.19
C GLY A 126 -13.02 9.17 -6.66
N LEU A 127 -13.12 8.84 -7.92
CA LEU A 127 -14.31 8.28 -8.54
C LEU A 127 -13.98 6.90 -9.13
N VAL A 128 -14.94 6.00 -9.05
CA VAL A 128 -14.85 4.67 -9.64
C VAL A 128 -16.19 4.31 -10.28
N ASP A 129 -16.17 3.66 -11.45
CA ASP A 129 -17.34 2.97 -11.96
C ASP A 129 -17.55 1.72 -11.10
N LEU A 130 -18.75 1.56 -10.51
CA LEU A 130 -18.98 0.49 -9.52
C LEU A 130 -18.75 -0.91 -10.06
N GLU A 131 -18.87 -1.11 -11.38
CA GLU A 131 -18.54 -2.38 -12.04
C GLU A 131 -17.03 -2.70 -12.02
N HIS A 132 -16.18 -1.68 -11.81
CA HIS A 132 -14.72 -1.80 -11.75
C HIS A 132 -14.16 -1.67 -10.33
N LEU A 133 -15.04 -1.49 -9.33
CA LEU A 133 -14.62 -1.42 -7.95
C LEU A 133 -13.91 -2.71 -7.53
N LYS A 134 -12.69 -2.58 -6.96
CA LYS A 134 -11.93 -3.70 -6.39
C LYS A 134 -11.90 -3.59 -4.88
N LEU A 135 -11.91 -4.73 -4.24
CA LEU A 135 -11.92 -4.89 -2.78
C LEU A 135 -10.86 -5.90 -2.36
N ASN A 136 -10.61 -5.97 -1.06
CA ASN A 136 -9.81 -7.04 -0.47
C ASN A 136 -10.49 -8.40 -0.58
N SER A 137 -11.80 -8.43 -0.70
CA SER A 137 -12.61 -9.63 -0.90
C SER A 137 -12.75 -9.96 -2.39
N GLY A 138 -13.04 -11.23 -2.68
CA GLY A 138 -13.29 -11.69 -4.05
C GLY A 138 -12.21 -12.59 -4.63
N ALA A 139 -11.04 -12.69 -4.00
CA ALA A 139 -10.01 -13.63 -4.43
C ALA A 139 -10.51 -15.08 -4.40
N GLN A 140 -10.11 -15.88 -5.38
CA GLN A 140 -10.55 -17.24 -5.58
C GLN A 140 -9.37 -18.22 -5.51
N ALA A 141 -9.63 -19.44 -5.05
CA ALA A 141 -8.62 -20.49 -5.09
C ALA A 141 -8.22 -20.77 -6.54
N GLY A 142 -6.94 -20.75 -6.82
CA GLY A 142 -6.36 -20.81 -8.17
C GLY A 142 -5.87 -19.46 -8.69
N ASP A 143 -6.26 -18.34 -8.10
CA ASP A 143 -5.76 -17.02 -8.50
C ASP A 143 -4.24 -16.93 -8.31
N LEU A 144 -3.57 -16.34 -9.29
CA LEU A 144 -2.17 -15.97 -9.23
C LEU A 144 -2.01 -14.67 -8.45
N LEU A 145 -0.94 -14.60 -7.64
CA LEU A 145 -0.61 -13.42 -6.84
C LEU A 145 0.48 -12.60 -7.50
N TYR A 146 0.23 -11.30 -7.67
CA TYR A 146 1.18 -10.33 -8.20
C TYR A 146 1.43 -9.20 -7.19
N LEU A 147 2.62 -8.62 -7.26
CA LEU A 147 2.99 -7.43 -6.50
C LEU A 147 3.63 -6.41 -7.44
N THR A 148 3.09 -5.18 -7.47
CA THR A 148 3.52 -4.16 -8.46
C THR A 148 4.78 -3.40 -8.09
N LYS A 149 5.20 -3.44 -6.82
CA LYS A 149 6.49 -2.91 -6.35
C LYS A 149 7.17 -3.92 -5.44
N PRO A 150 8.50 -3.99 -5.43
CA PRO A 150 9.25 -4.90 -4.57
C PRO A 150 9.13 -4.51 -3.08
N LEU A 151 9.24 -5.52 -2.19
CA LEU A 151 9.38 -5.32 -0.75
C LEU A 151 10.80 -4.88 -0.38
N GLY A 152 10.98 -4.33 0.84
CA GLY A 152 12.28 -3.99 1.40
C GLY A 152 12.45 -2.51 1.74
N VAL A 153 11.42 -1.68 1.53
CA VAL A 153 11.45 -0.24 1.85
C VAL A 153 11.73 -0.01 3.34
N GLY A 154 11.08 -0.77 4.23
CA GLY A 154 11.29 -0.63 5.67
C GLY A 154 12.71 -0.97 6.11
N MET A 155 13.30 -2.01 5.53
CA MET A 155 14.69 -2.39 5.80
C MET A 155 15.68 -1.31 5.33
N LEU A 156 15.50 -0.77 4.11
CA LEU A 156 16.38 0.27 3.57
C LEU A 156 16.27 1.57 4.36
N THR A 157 15.07 2.04 4.69
CA THR A 157 14.88 3.26 5.48
C THR A 157 15.39 3.09 6.92
N THR A 158 15.34 1.87 7.47
CA THR A 158 15.96 1.55 8.76
C THR A 158 17.48 1.58 8.65
N ALA A 159 18.06 1.01 7.59
CA ALA A 159 19.50 1.06 7.34
C ALA A 159 20.01 2.52 7.18
N GLU A 160 19.23 3.37 6.52
CA GLU A 160 19.51 4.81 6.39
C GLU A 160 19.57 5.49 7.75
N LYS A 161 18.53 5.33 8.58
CA LYS A 161 18.47 5.87 9.96
C LYS A 161 19.61 5.38 10.86
N GLN A 162 20.13 4.18 10.60
CA GLN A 162 21.27 3.61 11.32
C GLN A 162 22.63 4.03 10.76
N GLY A 163 22.67 4.81 9.68
CA GLY A 163 23.91 5.20 8.98
C GLY A 163 24.63 4.03 8.31
N LEU A 164 23.90 2.95 7.99
CA LEU A 164 24.44 1.74 7.37
C LEU A 164 24.32 1.76 5.83
N LEU A 165 23.46 2.63 5.29
CA LEU A 165 23.10 2.63 3.88
C LEU A 165 24.28 3.11 3.01
N ALA A 166 24.67 2.33 2.03
CA ALA A 166 25.68 2.70 1.06
C ALA A 166 25.20 3.85 0.17
N SER A 167 26.10 4.76 -0.24
CA SER A 167 25.74 5.91 -1.08
C SER A 167 25.05 5.51 -2.40
N SER A 168 25.42 4.36 -2.97
CA SER A 168 24.79 3.81 -4.18
C SER A 168 23.35 3.34 -3.99
N HIS A 169 22.88 3.16 -2.75
CA HIS A 169 21.56 2.65 -2.42
C HIS A 169 20.60 3.71 -1.84
N GLN A 170 21.08 4.95 -1.64
CA GLN A 170 20.33 6.04 -0.98
C GLN A 170 18.99 6.38 -1.65
N THR A 171 18.87 6.15 -2.97
CA THR A 171 17.64 6.48 -3.69
C THR A 171 16.67 5.31 -3.85
N LEU A 172 17.08 4.07 -3.57
CA LEU A 172 16.28 2.87 -3.87
C LEU A 172 14.92 2.87 -3.18
N ALA A 173 14.89 3.12 -1.87
CA ALA A 173 13.64 3.20 -1.12
C ALA A 173 12.79 4.39 -1.58
N ARG A 174 13.39 5.58 -1.68
CA ARG A 174 12.74 6.80 -2.14
C ARG A 174 12.11 6.60 -3.52
N ASP A 175 12.87 6.13 -4.49
CA ASP A 175 12.40 5.97 -5.87
C ASP A 175 11.29 4.90 -5.97
N THR A 176 11.32 3.89 -5.09
CA THR A 176 10.24 2.90 -4.96
C THR A 176 8.98 3.53 -4.39
N MET A 177 9.09 4.33 -3.31
CA MET A 177 7.98 5.01 -2.66
C MET A 177 7.31 6.05 -3.57
N LEU A 178 8.09 6.74 -4.41
CA LEU A 178 7.59 7.77 -5.31
C LEU A 178 6.82 7.24 -6.52
N ARG A 179 6.89 5.96 -6.84
CA ARG A 179 6.08 5.38 -7.92
C ARG A 179 4.61 5.32 -7.54
N ALA A 180 3.75 6.02 -8.27
CA ALA A 180 2.30 5.95 -8.07
C ALA A 180 1.73 4.62 -8.60
N ASN A 181 0.75 4.08 -7.90
CA ASN A 181 0.08 2.82 -8.23
C ASN A 181 -0.99 2.97 -9.34
N ARG A 182 -0.75 3.84 -10.34
CA ARG A 182 -1.68 4.16 -11.45
C ARG A 182 -2.17 2.94 -12.22
N ILE A 183 -1.36 1.88 -12.28
CA ILE A 183 -1.73 0.62 -12.93
C ILE A 183 -3.01 0.02 -12.33
N GLY A 184 -3.35 0.33 -11.07
CA GLY A 184 -4.55 -0.15 -10.40
C GLY A 184 -5.83 0.17 -11.17
N THR A 185 -5.96 1.36 -11.73
CA THR A 185 -7.13 1.73 -12.57
C THR A 185 -7.22 0.89 -13.85
N THR A 186 -6.08 0.49 -14.43
CA THR A 186 -6.04 -0.38 -15.60
C THR A 186 -6.42 -1.81 -15.23
N LEU A 187 -5.82 -2.35 -14.17
CA LEU A 187 -6.07 -3.71 -13.69
C LEU A 187 -7.52 -3.90 -13.23
N ALA A 188 -8.12 -2.88 -12.62
CA ALA A 188 -9.49 -2.95 -12.13
C ALA A 188 -10.54 -3.19 -13.22
N ARG A 189 -10.26 -2.80 -14.46
CA ARG A 189 -11.14 -3.04 -15.63
C ARG A 189 -11.08 -4.47 -16.14
N MET A 190 -10.14 -5.27 -15.68
CA MET A 190 -9.99 -6.68 -16.08
C MET A 190 -10.88 -7.55 -15.19
N HIS A 191 -11.78 -8.32 -15.80
CA HIS A 191 -12.74 -9.15 -15.08
C HIS A 191 -12.09 -10.24 -14.21
N GLY A 192 -10.95 -10.78 -14.65
CA GLY A 192 -10.21 -11.78 -13.87
C GLY A 192 -9.26 -11.20 -12.82
N VAL A 193 -9.24 -9.89 -12.60
CA VAL A 193 -8.66 -9.30 -11.40
C VAL A 193 -9.72 -9.33 -10.31
N HIS A 194 -9.62 -10.31 -9.41
CA HIS A 194 -10.67 -10.62 -8.44
C HIS A 194 -10.55 -9.82 -7.14
N ALA A 195 -9.32 -9.53 -6.69
CA ALA A 195 -9.08 -8.70 -5.50
C ALA A 195 -7.81 -7.86 -5.70
N MET A 196 -7.79 -6.69 -5.08
CA MET A 196 -6.66 -5.78 -5.12
C MET A 196 -6.62 -4.93 -3.83
N THR A 197 -5.42 -4.72 -3.27
CA THR A 197 -5.13 -3.82 -2.16
C THR A 197 -3.71 -3.31 -2.29
N ASP A 198 -3.33 -2.21 -1.67
CA ASP A 198 -1.93 -1.82 -1.59
C ASP A 198 -1.24 -2.39 -0.35
N VAL A 199 0.07 -2.54 -0.42
CA VAL A 199 0.87 -3.11 0.68
C VAL A 199 1.57 -1.97 1.42
N THR A 200 1.13 -1.69 2.64
CA THR A 200 1.65 -0.60 3.46
C THR A 200 2.21 -1.07 4.82
N GLY A 201 1.88 -0.41 5.90
CA GLY A 201 2.50 -0.56 7.21
C GLY A 201 2.42 -1.95 7.84
N PHE A 202 1.45 -2.78 7.46
CA PHE A 202 1.33 -4.16 7.96
C PHE A 202 2.21 -5.16 7.19
N GLY A 203 2.89 -4.71 6.13
CA GLY A 203 3.67 -5.55 5.25
C GLY A 203 2.82 -6.51 4.43
N LEU A 204 3.44 -7.29 3.57
CA LEU A 204 2.73 -8.27 2.75
C LEU A 204 1.97 -9.31 3.62
N ALA A 205 2.54 -9.71 4.76
CA ALA A 205 1.88 -10.65 5.67
C ALA A 205 0.52 -10.16 6.15
N GLY A 206 0.40 -8.88 6.54
CA GLY A 206 -0.86 -8.29 6.99
C GLY A 206 -1.89 -8.22 5.87
N HIS A 207 -1.55 -7.54 4.77
CA HIS A 207 -2.49 -7.31 3.67
C HIS A 207 -2.91 -8.60 2.96
N LEU A 208 -1.97 -9.55 2.72
CA LEU A 208 -2.33 -10.84 2.16
C LEU A 208 -3.22 -11.66 3.11
N SER A 209 -3.00 -11.55 4.44
CA SER A 209 -3.90 -12.18 5.42
C SER A 209 -5.30 -11.58 5.39
N GLU A 210 -5.43 -10.27 5.19
CA GLU A 210 -6.72 -9.58 5.04
C GLU A 210 -7.47 -10.06 3.80
N VAL A 211 -6.79 -10.14 2.66
CA VAL A 211 -7.35 -10.71 1.41
C VAL A 211 -7.79 -12.16 1.63
N CYS A 212 -6.94 -13.00 2.25
CA CYS A 212 -7.28 -14.39 2.55
C CYS A 212 -8.52 -14.53 3.43
N GLN A 213 -8.61 -13.72 4.50
CA GLN A 213 -9.75 -13.74 5.41
C GLN A 213 -11.03 -13.24 4.75
N ALA A 214 -10.98 -12.12 4.03
CA ALA A 214 -12.12 -11.52 3.34
C ALA A 214 -12.69 -12.43 2.24
N SER A 215 -11.82 -13.24 1.60
CA SER A 215 -12.16 -14.12 0.49
C SER A 215 -12.34 -15.59 0.89
N ASN A 216 -12.12 -15.94 2.17
CA ASN A 216 -12.17 -17.32 2.68
C ASN A 216 -11.25 -18.29 1.92
N VAL A 217 -10.04 -17.86 1.60
CA VAL A 217 -8.98 -18.61 0.94
C VAL A 217 -7.69 -18.58 1.77
N ALA A 218 -6.66 -19.27 1.32
CA ALA A 218 -5.30 -19.21 1.84
C ALA A 218 -4.33 -18.90 0.71
N ALA A 219 -3.10 -18.56 1.02
CA ALA A 219 -2.07 -18.21 0.06
C ALA A 219 -0.84 -19.11 0.18
N ARG A 220 -0.25 -19.42 -0.97
CA ARG A 220 1.03 -20.09 -1.11
C ARG A 220 1.99 -19.15 -1.83
N VAL A 221 3.05 -18.72 -1.15
CA VAL A 221 4.05 -17.78 -1.63
C VAL A 221 5.28 -18.55 -2.09
N ASP A 222 5.70 -18.36 -3.33
CA ASP A 222 6.97 -18.82 -3.88
C ASP A 222 8.07 -17.85 -3.46
N TRP A 223 8.94 -18.31 -2.55
CA TRP A 223 10.01 -17.48 -2.01
C TRP A 223 10.96 -16.94 -3.07
N GLN A 224 11.27 -17.76 -4.08
CA GLN A 224 12.23 -17.39 -5.11
C GLN A 224 11.69 -16.30 -6.05
N ARG A 225 10.36 -16.23 -6.19
CA ARG A 225 9.67 -15.28 -7.09
C ARG A 225 9.17 -14.03 -6.39
N LEU A 226 9.19 -13.99 -5.05
CA LEU A 226 8.72 -12.83 -4.28
C LEU A 226 9.51 -11.58 -4.69
N PRO A 227 8.85 -10.52 -5.20
CA PRO A 227 9.53 -9.29 -5.60
C PRO A 227 10.18 -8.60 -4.41
N ARG A 228 11.50 -8.43 -4.44
CA ARG A 228 12.29 -7.85 -3.35
C ARG A 228 13.35 -6.90 -3.90
N LEU A 229 13.63 -5.82 -3.20
CA LEU A 229 14.82 -5.01 -3.40
C LEU A 229 16.03 -5.84 -2.96
N ALA A 230 16.80 -6.33 -3.91
CA ALA A 230 17.88 -7.29 -3.65
C ALA A 230 18.91 -6.75 -2.64
N GLU A 231 19.16 -5.44 -2.71
CA GLU A 231 20.10 -4.72 -1.84
C GLU A 231 19.66 -4.72 -0.36
N ALA A 232 18.34 -4.79 -0.09
CA ALA A 232 17.82 -4.80 1.26
C ALA A 232 18.21 -6.06 2.06
N GLU A 233 18.52 -7.17 1.38
CA GLU A 233 18.97 -8.41 2.03
C GLU A 233 20.28 -8.24 2.79
N GLU A 234 21.22 -7.47 2.25
CA GLU A 234 22.47 -7.15 2.95
C GLU A 234 22.20 -6.43 4.27
N TYR A 235 21.33 -5.42 4.23
CA TYR A 235 20.99 -4.63 5.42
C TYR A 235 20.18 -5.43 6.44
N ARG A 236 19.26 -6.26 5.99
CA ARG A 236 18.55 -7.22 6.85
C ARG A 236 19.53 -8.09 7.63
N ARG A 237 20.53 -8.70 6.96
CA ARG A 237 21.58 -9.51 7.61
C ARG A 237 22.43 -8.74 8.60
N ARG A 238 22.57 -7.44 8.42
CA ARG A 238 23.27 -6.53 9.34
C ARG A 238 22.38 -6.01 10.48
N GLY A 239 21.14 -6.51 10.58
CA GLY A 239 20.20 -6.17 11.63
C GLY A 239 19.35 -4.94 11.37
N ALA A 240 19.34 -4.37 10.15
CA ALA A 240 18.44 -3.28 9.79
C ALA A 240 17.01 -3.81 9.57
N VAL A 241 16.41 -4.31 10.64
CA VAL A 241 15.02 -4.82 10.67
C VAL A 241 14.17 -3.81 11.45
N PRO A 242 13.14 -3.20 10.82
CA PRO A 242 12.27 -2.24 11.48
C PRO A 242 11.59 -2.81 12.73
N GLY A 243 11.39 -2.00 13.75
CA GLY A 243 10.57 -2.41 14.90
C GLY A 243 9.11 -2.73 14.50
N GLY A 244 8.64 -2.16 13.38
CA GLY A 244 7.38 -2.50 12.74
C GLY A 244 7.30 -3.95 12.31
N THR A 245 8.36 -4.49 11.73
CA THR A 245 8.46 -5.90 11.32
C THR A 245 8.20 -6.87 12.47
N LEU A 246 8.80 -6.60 13.65
CA LEU A 246 8.59 -7.42 14.84
C LEU A 246 7.15 -7.33 15.37
N ARG A 247 6.56 -6.13 15.34
CA ARG A 247 5.15 -5.93 15.74
C ARG A 247 4.20 -6.65 14.79
N ASN A 248 4.44 -6.53 13.47
CA ASN A 248 3.66 -7.21 12.45
C ASN A 248 3.75 -8.74 12.60
N HIS A 249 4.97 -9.28 12.74
CA HIS A 249 5.16 -10.72 12.98
C HIS A 249 4.38 -11.20 14.20
N LYS A 250 4.48 -10.47 15.33
CA LYS A 250 3.72 -10.80 16.55
C LYS A 250 2.20 -10.77 16.33
N ALA A 251 1.72 -9.79 15.55
CA ALA A 251 0.28 -9.61 15.29
C ALA A 251 -0.29 -10.70 14.37
N PHE A 252 0.50 -11.16 13.39
CA PHE A 252 0.06 -12.10 12.35
C PHE A 252 0.60 -13.53 12.53
N ALA A 253 1.39 -13.81 13.58
CA ALA A 253 2.06 -15.09 13.77
C ALA A 253 1.15 -16.32 13.62
N THR A 254 -0.09 -16.27 14.10
CA THR A 254 -1.05 -17.38 13.99
C THR A 254 -1.57 -17.60 12.56
N LEU A 255 -1.42 -16.60 11.70
CA LEU A 255 -1.86 -16.66 10.30
C LEU A 255 -0.73 -17.12 9.37
N LEU A 256 0.52 -17.07 9.85
CA LEU A 256 1.70 -17.50 9.12
C LEU A 256 2.00 -18.96 9.42
N GLY A 257 2.34 -19.76 8.39
CA GLY A 257 2.85 -21.11 8.55
C GLY A 257 4.29 -21.12 9.09
N ASP A 258 4.77 -22.32 9.41
CA ASP A 258 6.17 -22.48 9.76
C ASP A 258 7.06 -22.00 8.62
N MET A 259 7.99 -21.10 8.94
CA MET A 259 8.90 -20.50 7.97
C MET A 259 10.18 -20.00 8.64
N GLN A 260 11.23 -19.84 7.84
CA GLN A 260 12.51 -19.32 8.30
C GLN A 260 12.37 -17.86 8.76
N GLU A 261 13.30 -17.43 9.64
CA GLU A 261 13.32 -16.05 10.13
C GLU A 261 13.41 -15.01 8.99
N ALA A 262 14.22 -15.28 7.99
CA ALA A 262 14.32 -14.42 6.82
C ALA A 262 12.96 -14.22 6.12
N HIS A 263 12.16 -15.28 6.00
CA HIS A 263 10.86 -15.22 5.31
C HIS A 263 9.90 -14.27 6.03
N TRP A 264 9.68 -14.46 7.35
CA TRP A 264 8.76 -13.58 8.04
C TRP A 264 9.30 -12.15 8.19
N GLN A 265 10.62 -11.94 8.26
CA GLN A 265 11.19 -10.60 8.25
C GLN A 265 10.83 -9.85 6.97
N TRP A 266 10.90 -10.50 5.81
CA TRP A 266 10.51 -9.89 4.54
C TRP A 266 9.00 -9.71 4.40
N LEU A 267 8.20 -10.72 4.75
CA LEU A 267 6.75 -10.64 4.63
C LEU A 267 6.12 -9.61 5.57
N CYS A 268 6.72 -9.42 6.75
CA CYS A 268 6.27 -8.47 7.76
C CYS A 268 6.95 -7.09 7.67
N ASP A 269 7.89 -6.88 6.70
CA ASP A 269 8.55 -5.59 6.51
C ASP A 269 7.53 -4.50 6.17
N PRO A 270 7.38 -3.45 7.01
CA PRO A 270 6.43 -2.38 6.71
C PRO A 270 6.87 -1.64 5.44
N GLN A 271 5.92 -1.41 4.55
CA GLN A 271 6.12 -0.61 3.36
C GLN A 271 5.49 0.76 3.55
N THR A 272 6.13 1.79 3.04
CA THR A 272 5.54 3.11 2.83
C THR A 272 5.33 3.27 1.33
N SER A 273 4.13 3.63 0.93
CA SER A 273 3.78 3.72 -0.51
C SER A 273 4.20 2.45 -1.28
N GLY A 274 3.81 1.29 -0.76
CA GLY A 274 4.15 0.00 -1.38
C GLY A 274 3.36 -0.28 -2.65
N GLY A 275 3.56 -1.46 -3.22
CA GLY A 275 2.89 -1.89 -4.46
C GLY A 275 1.50 -2.45 -4.20
N LEU A 276 0.73 -2.60 -5.28
CA LEU A 276 -0.53 -3.32 -5.24
C LEU A 276 -0.29 -4.82 -5.18
N LEU A 277 -0.97 -5.48 -4.23
CA LEU A 277 -1.16 -6.92 -4.18
C LEU A 277 -2.41 -7.23 -5.00
N VAL A 278 -2.28 -8.09 -5.99
CA VAL A 278 -3.35 -8.38 -6.95
C VAL A 278 -3.57 -9.88 -7.07
N ALA A 279 -4.82 -10.33 -6.91
CA ALA A 279 -5.24 -11.71 -7.15
C ALA A 279 -5.91 -11.81 -8.53
N VAL A 280 -5.39 -12.69 -9.39
CA VAL A 280 -5.70 -12.74 -10.82
C VAL A 280 -6.03 -14.14 -11.28
N ASP A 281 -7.15 -14.32 -11.97
CA ASP A 281 -7.47 -15.55 -12.70
C ASP A 281 -6.31 -15.92 -13.65
N PRO A 282 -5.78 -17.15 -13.60
CA PRO A 282 -4.73 -17.62 -14.51
C PRO A 282 -5.03 -17.38 -16.00
N ALA A 283 -6.30 -17.37 -16.41
CA ALA A 283 -6.70 -17.10 -17.78
C ALA A 283 -6.37 -15.67 -18.26
N GLN A 284 -6.31 -14.70 -17.33
CA GLN A 284 -5.95 -13.30 -17.65
C GLN A 284 -4.48 -12.96 -17.41
N ARG A 285 -3.65 -13.94 -17.09
CA ARG A 285 -2.22 -13.76 -16.84
C ARG A 285 -1.52 -12.90 -17.92
N ALA A 286 -1.71 -13.23 -19.18
CA ALA A 286 -1.02 -12.55 -20.29
C ALA A 286 -1.40 -11.07 -20.39
N GLU A 287 -2.67 -10.74 -20.17
CA GLU A 287 -3.18 -9.37 -20.23
C GLU A 287 -2.64 -8.53 -19.06
N VAL A 288 -2.59 -9.10 -17.84
CA VAL A 288 -2.05 -8.44 -16.65
C VAL A 288 -0.54 -8.19 -16.81
N GLU A 289 0.22 -9.17 -17.31
CA GLU A 289 1.65 -9.01 -17.55
C GLU A 289 1.93 -7.98 -18.68
N GLU A 290 1.04 -7.87 -19.70
CA GLU A 290 1.12 -6.82 -20.72
C GLU A 290 0.85 -5.44 -20.14
N ALA A 291 -0.23 -5.28 -19.36
CA ALA A 291 -0.51 -4.03 -18.66
C ALA A 291 0.67 -3.60 -17.77
N GLY A 292 1.34 -4.56 -17.12
CA GLY A 292 2.59 -4.30 -16.40
C GLY A 292 3.64 -3.66 -17.31
N ARG A 293 3.90 -4.24 -18.49
CA ARG A 293 4.88 -3.70 -19.44
C ARG A 293 4.53 -2.31 -19.94
N GLU A 294 3.27 -2.04 -20.23
CA GLU A 294 2.79 -0.71 -20.64
C GLU A 294 3.01 0.36 -19.56
N HIS A 295 2.95 -0.04 -18.29
CA HIS A 295 3.25 0.82 -17.14
C HIS A 295 4.73 0.79 -16.71
N GLY A 296 5.61 0.11 -17.47
CA GLY A 296 7.04 -0.01 -17.13
C GLY A 296 7.32 -0.90 -15.92
N ILE A 297 6.41 -1.82 -15.60
CA ILE A 297 6.49 -2.75 -14.48
C ILE A 297 6.59 -4.17 -15.01
N LYS A 298 7.63 -4.92 -14.58
CA LYS A 298 7.70 -6.35 -14.85
C LYS A 298 6.83 -7.08 -13.81
N LEU A 299 5.67 -7.56 -14.23
CA LEU A 299 4.80 -8.37 -13.40
C LEU A 299 5.10 -9.86 -13.64
N GLU A 300 5.37 -10.59 -12.57
CA GLU A 300 5.50 -12.04 -12.54
C GLU A 300 4.74 -12.56 -11.32
N PRO A 301 4.02 -13.69 -11.41
CA PRO A 301 3.32 -14.23 -10.25
C PRO A 301 4.32 -14.76 -9.24
N PHE A 302 4.16 -14.35 -7.98
CA PHE A 302 4.99 -14.78 -6.86
C PHE A 302 4.32 -15.82 -5.96
N GLY A 303 3.11 -16.23 -6.29
CA GLY A 303 2.33 -17.17 -5.50
C GLY A 303 0.96 -17.41 -6.09
N GLU A 304 0.14 -18.12 -5.35
CA GLU A 304 -1.22 -18.45 -5.74
C GLU A 304 -2.15 -18.50 -4.53
N MET A 305 -3.42 -18.23 -4.75
CA MET A 305 -4.48 -18.50 -3.77
C MET A 305 -4.83 -19.98 -3.81
N VAL A 306 -5.04 -20.58 -2.64
CA VAL A 306 -5.41 -21.99 -2.47
C VAL A 306 -6.66 -22.12 -1.59
N PRO A 307 -7.39 -23.25 -1.66
CA PRO A 307 -8.50 -23.48 -0.74
C PRO A 307 -8.04 -23.35 0.72
N SER A 308 -8.84 -22.64 1.53
CA SER A 308 -8.54 -22.53 2.96
C SER A 308 -8.85 -23.86 3.66
N ALA A 309 -7.88 -24.34 4.45
CA ALA A 309 -8.06 -25.47 5.36
C ALA A 309 -8.04 -25.01 6.83
N GLY A 310 -8.31 -23.73 7.06
CA GLY A 310 -8.16 -23.07 8.35
C GLY A 310 -6.79 -22.37 8.45
N GLN A 311 -6.25 -22.25 9.66
CA GLN A 311 -4.94 -21.64 9.86
C GLN A 311 -3.81 -22.70 9.73
N PRO A 312 -2.63 -22.30 9.26
CA PRO A 312 -2.23 -20.94 8.82
C PRO A 312 -2.80 -20.56 7.45
N LEU A 313 -2.94 -19.24 7.20
CA LEU A 313 -3.43 -18.71 5.94
C LEU A 313 -2.33 -18.49 4.88
N ILE A 314 -1.11 -18.22 5.32
CA ILE A 314 0.03 -17.95 4.41
C ILE A 314 1.12 -19.01 4.64
N LYS A 315 1.49 -19.71 3.57
CA LYS A 315 2.60 -20.66 3.55
C LYS A 315 3.64 -20.23 2.53
N VAL A 316 4.92 -20.37 2.89
CA VAL A 316 6.06 -20.09 2.01
C VAL A 316 6.61 -21.43 1.48
N GLN A 317 6.89 -21.45 0.18
CA GLN A 317 7.60 -22.53 -0.50
C GLN A 317 8.95 -22.03 -1.01
N GLU A 318 9.98 -22.91 -0.95
CA GLU A 318 11.35 -22.63 -1.44
C GLU A 318 11.41 -22.68 -2.97
#